data_483bcc1589964f7b862ae853c8e87856
#
_entry.id   483bcc1589964f7b862ae853c8e87856
#
_cell.length_a   1.000
_cell.length_b   1.000
_cell.length_c   1.000
_cell.angle_alpha   90.00
_cell.angle_beta   90.00
_cell.angle_gamma   90.00
#
_symmetry.space_group_name_H-M   'P 1'
#
loop_
_entity.id
_entity.type
_entity.pdbx_description
1 polymer ?
#
loop_
_entity_poly.entity_id
_entity_poly.type
_entity_poly.pdbx_seq_one_letter_code
_entity_poly.pdbx_strand_id
1 'polypeptide(L)'
;YITEGRCDCLTLIEMGYENCISMPNGCSSLEWINQEWNLLKEFEEIVLLYDNDTPGKNGFEQAKTRLDFATIFTINLGKYKDINEAYMEDSGFLYNALENAKEVQMDGFVSLDGVSTSEGSGVELYSCGIPQFDRIFGGIRLGESTIICASSGTGKTG
;
A
#
# COMPACT_ATOMS: atom_id res chain seq x y z
N TYR A 1 12.42 4.88 -5.05
CA TYR A 1 12.36 3.71 -5.94
C TYR A 1 13.20 2.58 -5.36
N ILE A 2 12.63 1.37 -5.29
CA ILE A 2 13.33 0.17 -4.82
C ILE A 2 13.26 -0.88 -5.92
N THR A 3 14.41 -1.26 -6.47
CA THR A 3 14.54 -2.25 -7.55
C THR A 3 15.02 -3.60 -7.02
N GLU A 4 14.67 -4.68 -7.71
CA GLU A 4 15.19 -6.00 -7.38
C GLU A 4 16.68 -6.12 -7.69
N GLY A 5 17.08 -5.68 -8.89
CA GLY A 5 18.44 -5.77 -9.39
C GLY A 5 19.25 -4.47 -9.28
N ARG A 6 20.57 -4.61 -9.16
CA ARG A 6 21.49 -3.45 -9.16
C ARG A 6 21.55 -2.76 -10.51
N CYS A 7 21.46 -3.54 -11.61
CA CYS A 7 21.43 -2.99 -12.97
C CYS A 7 20.21 -2.10 -13.17
N ASP A 8 19.04 -2.51 -12.67
CA ASP A 8 17.82 -1.74 -12.73
C ASP A 8 17.94 -0.42 -11.97
N CYS A 9 18.54 -0.47 -10.78
CA CYS A 9 18.81 0.74 -10.00
C CYS A 9 19.72 1.71 -10.75
N LEU A 10 20.80 1.22 -11.34
CA LEU A 10 21.72 2.05 -12.13
C LEU A 10 21.02 2.63 -13.37
N THR A 11 20.16 1.86 -14.02
CA THR A 11 19.35 2.32 -15.15
C THR A 11 18.44 3.48 -14.74
N LEU A 12 17.76 3.37 -13.60
CA LEU A 12 16.92 4.46 -13.08
C LEU A 12 17.72 5.72 -12.74
N ILE A 13 18.90 5.56 -12.14
CA ILE A 13 19.80 6.69 -11.85
C ILE A 13 20.25 7.38 -13.14
N GLU A 14 20.58 6.62 -14.19
CA GLU A 14 20.92 7.17 -15.51
C GLU A 14 19.75 7.94 -16.13
N MET A 15 18.52 7.48 -15.88
CA MET A 15 17.29 8.16 -16.31
C MET A 15 16.95 9.41 -15.49
N GLY A 16 17.70 9.70 -14.41
CA GLY A 16 17.50 10.87 -13.55
C GLY A 16 16.68 10.61 -12.27
N TYR A 17 16.34 9.36 -11.98
CA TYR A 17 15.66 8.97 -10.73
C TYR A 17 16.70 8.68 -9.64
N GLU A 18 17.22 9.74 -9.00
CA GLU A 18 18.34 9.63 -8.04
C GLU A 18 17.95 8.95 -6.72
N ASN A 19 16.68 9.05 -6.29
CA ASN A 19 16.18 8.39 -5.08
C ASN A 19 15.88 6.90 -5.34
N CYS A 20 16.91 6.14 -5.68
CA CYS A 20 16.80 4.73 -6.03
C CYS A 20 17.78 3.87 -5.23
N ILE A 21 17.30 2.74 -4.74
CA ILE A 21 18.12 1.69 -4.11
C ILE A 21 17.79 0.33 -4.72
N SER A 22 18.73 -0.59 -4.68
CA SER A 22 18.51 -1.99 -5.03
C SER A 22 18.47 -2.89 -3.80
N MET A 23 17.67 -3.95 -3.85
CA MET A 23 17.67 -4.97 -2.82
C MET A 23 19.04 -5.69 -2.76
N PRO A 24 19.59 -5.94 -1.55
CA PRO A 24 20.90 -6.55 -1.43
C PRO A 24 20.99 -7.98 -1.98
N ASN A 25 19.93 -8.77 -1.82
CA ASN A 25 19.85 -10.19 -2.14
C ASN A 25 18.67 -10.54 -3.07
N GLY A 26 18.21 -9.58 -3.88
CA GLY A 26 17.02 -9.74 -4.73
C GLY A 26 15.75 -10.01 -3.93
N CYS A 27 14.74 -10.61 -4.59
CA CYS A 27 13.42 -10.85 -4.00
C CYS A 27 13.37 -11.96 -2.94
N SER A 28 14.45 -12.74 -2.75
CA SER A 28 14.45 -13.93 -1.90
C SER A 28 14.52 -13.65 -0.39
N SER A 29 14.88 -12.46 0.03
CA SER A 29 14.98 -12.07 1.44
C SER A 29 14.43 -10.68 1.68
N LEU A 30 13.62 -10.55 2.71
CA LEU A 30 13.05 -9.27 3.16
C LEU A 30 13.75 -8.71 4.42
N GLU A 31 14.88 -9.30 4.83
CA GLU A 31 15.61 -8.82 6.01
C GLU A 31 16.14 -7.39 5.86
N TRP A 32 16.40 -6.98 4.62
CA TRP A 32 16.84 -5.62 4.30
C TRP A 32 15.80 -4.55 4.74
N ILE A 33 14.51 -4.85 4.71
CA ILE A 33 13.46 -3.94 5.19
C ILE A 33 13.63 -3.64 6.68
N ASN A 34 13.95 -4.67 7.47
CA ASN A 34 14.19 -4.48 8.91
C ASN A 34 15.50 -3.73 9.18
N GLN A 35 16.54 -4.00 8.38
CA GLN A 35 17.85 -3.33 8.51
C GLN A 35 17.75 -1.86 8.17
N GLU A 36 17.02 -1.51 7.11
CA GLU A 36 16.86 -0.14 6.60
C GLU A 36 15.57 0.54 7.11
N TRP A 37 14.91 -0.03 8.11
CA TRP A 37 13.63 0.45 8.62
C TRP A 37 13.61 1.94 8.94
N ASN A 38 14.67 2.44 9.58
CA ASN A 38 14.77 3.84 9.98
C ASN A 38 14.84 4.80 8.79
N LEU A 39 15.43 4.36 7.68
CA LEU A 39 15.46 5.11 6.43
C LEU A 39 14.11 5.02 5.72
N LEU A 40 13.59 3.81 5.55
CA LEU A 40 12.40 3.55 4.76
C LEU A 40 11.17 4.27 5.31
N LYS A 41 11.01 4.34 6.62
CA LYS A 41 9.86 5.01 7.27
C LYS A 41 9.82 6.53 7.10
N GLU A 42 10.88 7.15 6.55
CA GLU A 42 10.92 8.58 6.26
C GLU A 42 10.24 8.91 4.92
N PHE A 43 9.91 7.89 4.12
CA PHE A 43 9.24 8.06 2.83
C PHE A 43 7.74 7.79 2.96
N GLU A 44 6.94 8.72 2.46
CA GLU A 44 5.48 8.59 2.39
C GLU A 44 5.04 7.72 1.21
N GLU A 45 5.85 7.72 0.14
CA GLU A 45 5.60 6.99 -1.10
C GLU A 45 6.81 6.13 -1.48
N ILE A 46 6.57 4.88 -1.81
CA ILE A 46 7.59 3.93 -2.24
C ILE A 46 7.16 3.27 -3.55
N VAL A 47 7.97 3.37 -4.57
CA VAL A 47 7.76 2.67 -5.84
C VAL A 47 8.55 1.37 -5.83
N LEU A 48 7.85 0.23 -5.78
CA LEU A 48 8.45 -1.11 -5.80
C LEU A 48 8.54 -1.63 -7.22
N LEU A 49 9.75 -1.94 -7.65
CA LEU A 49 10.08 -2.37 -9.01
C LEU A 49 10.74 -3.75 -8.99
N TYR A 50 9.91 -4.76 -9.09
CA TYR A 50 10.31 -6.16 -9.11
C TYR A 50 10.30 -6.72 -10.54
N ASP A 51 11.08 -7.77 -10.77
CA ASP A 51 11.10 -8.49 -12.03
C ASP A 51 9.69 -9.04 -12.37
N ASN A 52 9.36 -9.04 -13.65
CA ASN A 52 8.07 -9.53 -14.14
C ASN A 52 8.06 -11.06 -14.28
N ASP A 53 8.62 -11.76 -13.30
CA ASP A 53 8.62 -13.22 -13.22
C ASP A 53 7.92 -13.71 -11.93
N THR A 54 7.81 -15.02 -11.76
CA THR A 54 7.10 -15.59 -10.62
C THR A 54 7.78 -15.30 -9.27
N PRO A 55 9.11 -15.41 -9.13
CA PRO A 55 9.81 -15.00 -7.91
C PRO A 55 9.61 -13.52 -7.58
N GLY A 56 9.76 -12.64 -8.58
CA GLY A 56 9.58 -11.19 -8.41
C GLY A 56 8.16 -10.85 -7.92
N LYS A 57 7.13 -11.43 -8.52
CA LYS A 57 5.73 -11.24 -8.09
C LYS A 57 5.49 -11.69 -6.65
N ASN A 58 6.04 -12.83 -6.26
CA ASN A 58 5.92 -13.33 -4.88
C ASN A 58 6.68 -12.42 -3.89
N GLY A 59 7.86 -11.96 -4.26
CA GLY A 59 8.66 -11.03 -3.46
C GLY A 59 7.94 -9.68 -3.29
N PHE A 60 7.34 -9.17 -4.37
CA PHE A 60 6.54 -7.96 -4.35
C PHE A 60 5.39 -8.02 -3.33
N GLU A 61 4.57 -9.07 -3.37
CA GLU A 61 3.44 -9.24 -2.44
C GLU A 61 3.88 -9.28 -0.98
N GLN A 62 5.01 -9.94 -0.70
CA GLN A 62 5.57 -9.99 0.64
C GLN A 62 6.16 -8.64 1.09
N ALA A 63 6.86 -7.92 0.21
CA ALA A 63 7.43 -6.61 0.51
C ALA A 63 6.33 -5.57 0.73
N LYS A 64 5.30 -5.56 -0.11
CA LYS A 64 4.12 -4.71 0.01
C LYS A 64 3.51 -4.80 1.42
N THR A 65 3.33 -6.03 1.92
CA THR A 65 2.74 -6.25 3.25
C THR A 65 3.61 -5.72 4.39
N ARG A 66 4.94 -5.68 4.22
CA ARG A 66 5.87 -5.18 5.25
C ARG A 66 6.09 -3.68 5.21
N LEU A 67 5.83 -3.06 4.08
CA LEU A 67 5.97 -1.60 3.87
C LEU A 67 4.62 -0.88 4.01
N ASP A 68 3.72 -1.39 4.83
CA ASP A 68 2.35 -0.91 5.04
C ASP A 68 2.25 0.50 5.66
N PHE A 69 3.37 1.06 6.09
CA PHE A 69 3.47 2.43 6.59
C PHE A 69 3.54 3.49 5.49
N ALA A 70 3.81 3.09 4.23
CA ALA A 70 3.93 3.99 3.09
C ALA A 70 2.89 3.65 2.00
N THR A 71 2.57 4.61 1.16
CA THR A 71 1.79 4.35 -0.06
C THR A 71 2.68 3.65 -1.07
N ILE A 72 2.30 2.45 -1.47
CA ILE A 72 3.08 1.63 -2.40
C ILE A 72 2.60 1.87 -3.83
N PHE A 73 3.55 2.13 -4.71
CA PHE A 73 3.33 2.21 -6.15
C PHE A 73 4.11 1.11 -6.88
N THR A 74 3.66 0.76 -8.07
CA THR A 74 4.37 -0.13 -8.99
C THR A 74 4.07 0.25 -10.44
N ILE A 75 4.86 -0.30 -11.37
CA ILE A 75 4.66 -0.12 -12.80
C ILE A 75 4.33 -1.44 -13.47
N ASN A 76 3.73 -1.35 -14.65
CA ASN A 76 3.53 -2.52 -15.50
C ASN A 76 4.63 -2.56 -16.56
N LEU A 77 5.54 -3.52 -16.45
CA LEU A 77 6.63 -3.73 -17.41
C LEU A 77 6.17 -4.34 -18.75
N GLY A 78 4.87 -4.68 -18.89
CA GLY A 78 4.33 -5.23 -20.14
C GLY A 78 5.00 -6.55 -20.52
N LYS A 79 5.69 -6.57 -21.67
CA LYS A 79 6.41 -7.74 -22.18
C LYS A 79 7.82 -7.90 -21.60
N TYR A 80 8.36 -6.86 -20.98
CA TYR A 80 9.75 -6.84 -20.50
C TYR A 80 9.86 -7.56 -19.16
N LYS A 81 11.00 -8.19 -18.94
CA LYS A 81 11.29 -8.91 -17.72
C LYS A 81 11.61 -7.95 -16.56
N ASP A 82 12.48 -6.99 -16.83
CA ASP A 82 13.02 -6.07 -15.83
C ASP A 82 13.16 -4.64 -16.40
N ILE A 83 13.57 -3.71 -15.56
CA ILE A 83 13.75 -2.29 -15.88
C ILE A 83 14.86 -2.11 -16.94
N ASN A 84 15.96 -2.82 -16.80
CA ASN A 84 17.09 -2.68 -17.68
C ASN A 84 16.76 -3.16 -19.10
N GLU A 85 16.06 -4.30 -19.24
CA GLU A 85 15.58 -4.80 -20.53
C GLU A 85 14.63 -3.79 -21.18
N ALA A 86 13.67 -3.27 -20.43
CA ALA A 86 12.72 -2.27 -20.91
C ALA A 86 13.43 -1.00 -21.40
N TYR A 87 14.43 -0.52 -20.67
CA TYR A 87 15.22 0.65 -21.06
C TYR A 87 15.99 0.43 -22.35
N MET A 88 16.65 -0.72 -22.48
CA MET A 88 17.48 -1.04 -23.65
C MET A 88 16.67 -1.25 -24.91
N GLU A 89 15.46 -1.80 -24.81
CA GLU A 89 14.60 -2.06 -25.97
C GLU A 89 13.67 -0.88 -26.32
N ASP A 90 13.10 -0.22 -25.31
CA ASP A 90 12.14 0.88 -25.49
C ASP A 90 12.15 1.81 -24.27
N SER A 91 13.11 2.72 -24.23
CA SER A 91 13.22 3.70 -23.16
C SER A 91 11.99 4.60 -23.04
N GLY A 92 11.31 4.90 -24.17
CA GLY A 92 10.08 5.71 -24.17
C GLY A 92 8.93 5.02 -23.44
N PHE A 93 8.79 3.70 -23.63
CA PHE A 93 7.85 2.89 -22.86
C PHE A 93 8.14 2.97 -21.36
N LEU A 94 9.40 2.81 -20.99
CA LEU A 94 9.78 2.81 -19.56
C LEU A 94 9.53 4.18 -18.91
N TYR A 95 9.90 5.29 -19.57
CA TYR A 95 9.57 6.63 -19.09
C TYR A 95 8.06 6.79 -18.84
N ASN A 96 7.25 6.39 -19.82
CA ASN A 96 5.79 6.47 -19.69
C ASN A 96 5.26 5.59 -18.56
N ALA A 97 5.81 4.39 -18.38
CA ALA A 97 5.41 3.48 -17.31
C ALA A 97 5.74 4.06 -15.91
N LEU A 98 6.90 4.70 -15.75
CA LEU A 98 7.31 5.32 -14.50
C LEU A 98 6.46 6.55 -14.17
N GLU A 99 6.17 7.41 -15.15
CA GLU A 99 5.28 8.57 -14.99
C GLU A 99 3.83 8.18 -14.63
N ASN A 100 3.40 7.00 -15.06
CA ASN A 100 2.07 6.46 -14.80
C ASN A 100 2.11 5.30 -13.79
N ALA A 101 3.02 5.35 -12.81
CA ALA A 101 3.06 4.38 -11.73
C ALA A 101 1.71 4.32 -11.01
N LYS A 102 1.25 3.12 -10.70
CA LYS A 102 -0.07 2.89 -10.09
C LYS A 102 0.08 2.59 -8.61
N GLU A 103 -0.76 3.22 -7.83
CA GLU A 103 -0.92 2.86 -6.42
C GLU A 103 -1.43 1.43 -6.29
N VAL A 104 -0.82 0.68 -5.40
CA VAL A 104 -1.19 -0.69 -5.09
C VAL A 104 -2.09 -0.70 -3.86
N GLN A 105 -3.33 -1.11 -4.05
CA GLN A 105 -4.24 -1.25 -2.93
C GLN A 105 -3.78 -2.39 -2.00
N MET A 106 -3.77 -2.12 -0.71
CA MET A 106 -3.52 -3.13 0.31
C MET A 106 -4.75 -4.01 0.45
N ASP A 107 -4.54 -5.33 0.52
CA ASP A 107 -5.63 -6.27 0.74
C ASP A 107 -6.35 -5.95 2.07
N GLY A 108 -7.67 -5.80 2.00
CA GLY A 108 -8.49 -5.45 3.16
C GLY A 108 -8.77 -3.95 3.35
N PHE A 109 -8.15 -3.06 2.56
CA PHE A 109 -8.50 -1.65 2.51
C PHE A 109 -9.30 -1.35 1.25
N VAL A 110 -10.48 -0.78 1.42
CA VAL A 110 -11.30 -0.27 0.31
C VAL A 110 -11.19 1.24 0.34
N SER A 111 -10.72 1.85 -0.76
CA SER A 111 -10.80 3.31 -0.90
C SER A 111 -12.26 3.73 -0.83
N LEU A 112 -12.54 4.74 0.00
CA LEU A 112 -13.86 5.35 0.07
C LEU A 112 -14.16 6.24 -1.14
N ASP A 113 -13.17 6.50 -1.99
CA ASP A 113 -13.32 7.26 -3.22
C ASP A 113 -14.13 6.45 -4.24
N GLY A 114 -15.42 6.66 -4.28
CA GLY A 114 -16.34 5.94 -5.15
C GLY A 114 -17.36 5.06 -4.41
N VAL A 115 -17.28 4.95 -3.10
CA VAL A 115 -18.41 4.48 -2.31
C VAL A 115 -19.45 5.59 -2.35
N SER A 116 -20.39 5.50 -3.31
CA SER A 116 -21.60 6.27 -3.22
C SER A 116 -22.29 5.84 -1.93
N THR A 117 -22.29 6.69 -0.92
CA THR A 117 -23.23 6.58 0.18
C THR A 117 -24.60 6.71 -0.46
N SER A 118 -25.23 5.57 -0.80
CA SER A 118 -26.66 5.56 -0.98
C SER A 118 -27.20 6.10 0.35
N GLU A 119 -27.79 7.27 0.34
CA GLU A 119 -28.56 7.76 1.47
C GLU A 119 -29.50 6.62 1.80
N GLY A 120 -29.23 5.94 2.92
CA GLY A 120 -29.97 4.76 3.34
C GLY A 120 -31.38 5.17 3.68
N SER A 121 -32.26 5.08 2.70
CA SER A 121 -33.66 5.16 2.92
C SER A 121 -34.07 4.02 3.87
N GLY A 122 -34.32 4.35 5.12
CA GLY A 122 -35.04 3.49 6.04
C GLY A 122 -34.21 2.48 6.84
N VAL A 123 -32.99 2.79 7.22
CA VAL A 123 -32.26 1.95 8.21
C VAL A 123 -32.89 2.18 9.58
N GLU A 124 -33.52 1.15 10.15
CA GLU A 124 -34.04 1.19 11.51
C GLU A 124 -32.93 1.44 12.51
N LEU A 125 -33.10 2.51 13.30
CA LEU A 125 -32.21 2.89 14.38
C LEU A 125 -32.75 2.36 15.69
N TYR A 126 -31.92 1.64 16.43
CA TYR A 126 -32.27 1.10 17.74
C TYR A 126 -31.54 1.87 18.84
N SER A 127 -32.28 2.24 19.89
CA SER A 127 -31.65 2.86 21.06
C SER A 127 -30.69 1.86 21.74
N CYS A 128 -29.50 2.31 22.08
CA CYS A 128 -28.57 1.53 22.91
C CYS A 128 -28.87 1.65 24.41
N GLY A 129 -29.90 2.43 24.80
CA GLY A 129 -30.27 2.69 26.18
C GLY A 129 -29.45 3.79 26.87
N ILE A 130 -28.52 4.43 26.16
CA ILE A 130 -27.77 5.57 26.65
C ILE A 130 -28.18 6.82 25.89
N PRO A 131 -29.04 7.70 26.48
CA PRO A 131 -29.60 8.83 25.74
C PRO A 131 -28.59 9.79 25.12
N GLN A 132 -27.43 9.99 25.77
CA GLN A 132 -26.40 10.86 25.26
C GLN A 132 -25.74 10.27 24.02
N PHE A 133 -25.54 8.96 23.98
CA PHE A 133 -24.99 8.24 22.84
C PHE A 133 -25.98 8.29 21.67
N ASP A 134 -27.23 7.93 21.90
CA ASP A 134 -28.27 7.92 20.88
C ASP A 134 -28.47 9.32 20.28
N ARG A 135 -28.32 10.37 21.06
CA ARG A 135 -28.45 11.76 20.61
C ARG A 135 -27.31 12.18 19.66
N ILE A 136 -26.11 11.66 19.88
CA ILE A 136 -24.92 12.01 19.09
C ILE A 136 -24.82 11.14 17.84
N PHE A 137 -25.03 9.83 17.98
CA PHE A 137 -24.82 8.84 16.92
C PHE A 137 -26.10 8.34 16.25
N GLY A 138 -27.27 8.77 16.74
CA GLY A 138 -28.56 8.35 16.22
C GLY A 138 -29.02 6.97 16.66
N GLY A 139 -28.27 6.26 17.52
CA GLY A 139 -28.53 4.88 17.91
C GLY A 139 -27.65 3.85 17.21
N ILE A 140 -28.07 2.59 17.24
CA ILE A 140 -27.37 1.43 16.66
C ILE A 140 -28.17 0.92 15.46
N ARG A 141 -27.48 0.58 14.37
CA ARG A 141 -28.10 -0.01 13.16
C ARG A 141 -27.86 -1.51 13.10
N LEU A 142 -28.81 -2.24 12.56
CA LEU A 142 -28.61 -3.67 12.28
C LEU A 142 -27.48 -3.86 11.25
N GLY A 143 -26.56 -4.78 11.58
CA GLY A 143 -25.40 -5.09 10.73
C GLY A 143 -24.17 -4.22 11.00
N GLU A 144 -24.26 -3.23 11.89
CA GLU A 144 -23.09 -2.44 12.34
C GLU A 144 -22.39 -3.11 13.51
N SER A 145 -21.06 -2.94 13.56
CA SER A 145 -20.24 -3.31 14.71
C SER A 145 -19.78 -2.05 15.44
N THR A 146 -20.11 -1.95 16.72
CA THR A 146 -19.70 -0.83 17.56
C THR A 146 -18.60 -1.28 18.52
N ILE A 147 -17.44 -0.61 18.48
CA ILE A 147 -16.33 -0.88 19.41
C ILE A 147 -16.23 0.27 20.39
N ILE A 148 -16.33 -0.04 21.70
CA ILE A 148 -16.13 0.92 22.78
C ILE A 148 -14.77 0.69 23.41
N CYS A 149 -13.86 1.66 23.24
CA CYS A 149 -12.53 1.64 23.82
C CYS A 149 -12.43 2.63 24.98
N ALA A 150 -11.95 2.17 26.11
CA ALA A 150 -11.68 3.00 27.27
C ALA A 150 -10.61 2.38 28.16
N SER A 151 -9.96 3.18 29.01
CA SER A 151 -8.96 2.71 29.95
C SER A 151 -9.52 1.66 30.93
N SER A 152 -8.64 0.88 31.55
CA SER A 152 -9.05 -0.05 32.61
C SER A 152 -9.67 0.73 33.78
N GLY A 153 -10.74 0.19 34.37
CA GLY A 153 -11.40 0.80 35.53
C GLY A 153 -12.41 1.93 35.23
N THR A 154 -12.68 2.23 33.94
CA THR A 154 -13.62 3.31 33.54
C THR A 154 -15.08 2.87 33.43
N GLY A 155 -15.43 1.66 33.88
CA GLY A 155 -16.83 1.18 33.89
C GLY A 155 -17.34 0.68 32.54
N LYS A 156 -16.46 0.15 31.66
CA LYS A 156 -16.88 -0.46 30.36
C LYS A 156 -17.82 -1.65 30.53
N THR A 157 -17.64 -2.37 31.59
CA THR A 157 -18.43 -3.56 31.98
C THR A 157 -19.05 -3.26 33.33
N GLY A 158 -20.36 -3.09 33.34
CA GLY A 158 -21.18 -2.94 34.53
C GLY A 158 -22.09 -4.13 34.72
#